data_09ef3c9c0804c3a77dde506997aeea1f
#
_entry.id   09ef3c9c0804c3a77dde506997aeea1f
#
_cell.length_a   1.000
_cell.length_b   1.000
_cell.length_c   1.000
_cell.angle_alpha   90.00
_cell.angle_beta   90.00
_cell.angle_gamma   90.00
#
_symmetry.space_group_name_H-M   'P 1'
#
loop_
_entity.id
_entity.type
_entity.pdbx_description
1 polymer ?
#
loop_
_entity_poly.entity_id
_entity_poly.type
_entity_poly.pdbx_seq_one_letter_code
_entity_poly.pdbx_strand_id
1 'polypeptide(L)' 'MRRLFRKGERVRSKIDGKVMEVFKYLRSNVVEVKWFDLESKEVRSNTVKEDKLTKAA' A
#
# COMPACT_ATOMS: atom_id res chain seq x y z
N MET A 1 -17.57 -2.66 -8.05
CA MET A 1 -16.59 -1.61 -8.19
C MET A 1 -15.20 -2.17 -8.45
N ARG A 2 -14.45 -1.54 -9.32
CA ARG A 2 -13.16 -2.06 -9.75
C ARG A 2 -12.04 -1.58 -8.83
N ARG A 3 -11.23 -2.50 -8.34
CA ARG A 3 -10.06 -2.17 -7.53
C ARG A 3 -8.82 -2.19 -8.40
N LEU A 4 -7.94 -1.22 -8.19
CA LEU A 4 -6.69 -1.13 -8.96
C LEU A 4 -5.66 -2.14 -8.51
N PHE A 5 -5.70 -2.55 -7.25
CA PHE A 5 -4.69 -3.44 -6.69
C PHE A 5 -5.32 -4.64 -6.04
N ARG A 6 -4.55 -5.71 -5.95
CA ARG A 6 -4.97 -6.95 -5.30
C ARG A 6 -4.22 -7.13 -3.99
N LYS A 7 -4.82 -7.91 -3.08
CA LYS A 7 -4.14 -8.28 -1.83
C LYS A 7 -2.82 -8.97 -2.16
N GLY A 8 -1.76 -8.51 -1.50
CA GLY A 8 -0.44 -9.04 -1.71
C GLY A 8 0.35 -8.37 -2.82
N GLU A 9 -0.28 -7.48 -3.56
CA GLU A 9 0.40 -6.78 -4.65
C GLU A 9 1.31 -5.70 -4.10
N ARG A 10 2.47 -5.51 -4.73
CA ARG A 10 3.38 -4.44 -4.32
C ARG A 10 2.99 -3.14 -4.99
N VAL A 11 3.00 -2.08 -4.20
CA VAL A 11 2.65 -0.75 -4.67
C VAL A 11 3.69 0.25 -4.21
N ARG A 12 3.73 1.37 -4.88
CA ARG A 12 4.65 2.46 -4.56
C ARG A 12 3.85 3.71 -4.23
N SER A 13 4.23 4.38 -3.15
CA SER A 13 3.62 5.66 -2.80
C SER A 13 4.04 6.72 -3.80
N LYS A 14 3.06 7.49 -4.29
CA LYS A 14 3.35 8.61 -5.20
C LYS A 14 3.96 9.80 -4.45
N ILE A 15 3.87 9.81 -3.12
CA ILE A 15 4.34 10.92 -2.32
C ILE A 15 5.84 10.81 -2.07
N ASP A 16 6.29 9.64 -1.62
CA ASP A 16 7.70 9.46 -1.24
C ASP A 16 8.38 8.30 -1.95
N GLY A 17 7.67 7.60 -2.82
CA GLY A 17 8.26 6.49 -3.57
C GLY A 17 8.45 5.21 -2.77
N LYS A 18 7.95 5.13 -1.54
CA LYS A 18 8.11 3.96 -0.71
C LYS A 18 7.34 2.78 -1.28
N VAL A 19 7.98 1.62 -1.33
CA VAL A 19 7.35 0.37 -1.77
C VAL A 19 6.69 -0.30 -0.60
N MET A 20 5.44 -0.71 -0.79
CA MET A 20 4.64 -1.33 0.25
C MET A 20 3.83 -2.47 -0.36
N GLU A 21 3.22 -3.27 0.48
CA GLU A 21 2.39 -4.39 0.04
C GLU A 21 0.94 -4.12 0.44
N VAL A 22 0.03 -4.36 -0.49
CA VAL A 22 -1.40 -4.20 -0.23
C VAL A 22 -1.85 -5.31 0.71
N PHE A 23 -2.41 -4.94 1.85
CA PHE A 23 -2.97 -5.91 2.79
C PHE A 23 -4.44 -6.16 2.51
N LYS A 24 -5.24 -5.11 2.45
CA LYS A 24 -6.66 -5.23 2.11
C LYS A 24 -7.24 -3.85 1.80
N TYR A 25 -8.38 -3.86 1.13
CA TYR A 25 -9.16 -2.64 0.96
C TYR A 25 -10.08 -2.47 2.16
N LEU A 26 -10.11 -1.25 2.69
CA LEU A 26 -11.04 -0.91 3.77
C LEU A 26 -12.33 -0.34 3.22
N ARG A 27 -12.23 0.35 2.10
CA ARG A 27 -13.36 0.93 1.36
C ARG A 27 -13.01 0.86 -0.12
N SER A 28 -13.92 1.34 -0.96
CA SER A 28 -13.74 1.25 -2.40
C SER A 28 -12.47 1.96 -2.90
N ASN A 29 -12.03 3.00 -2.19
CA ASN A 29 -10.86 3.78 -2.61
C ASN A 29 -9.82 3.95 -1.50
N VAL A 30 -9.93 3.19 -0.42
CA VAL A 30 -8.99 3.26 0.71
C VAL A 30 -8.37 1.89 0.92
N VAL A 31 -7.04 1.86 0.95
CA VAL A 31 -6.26 0.62 0.99
C VAL A 31 -5.42 0.60 2.25
N GLU A 32 -5.40 -0.52 2.92
CA GLU A 32 -4.45 -0.75 4.01
C GLU A 32 -3.21 -1.40 3.42
N VAL A 33 -2.06 -0.77 3.67
CA VAL A 33 -0.77 -1.24 3.15
C VAL A 33 0.16 -1.56 4.31
N LYS A 34 1.09 -2.46 4.06
CA LYS A 34 2.10 -2.85 5.05
C LYS A 34 3.48 -2.79 4.43
N TRP A 35 4.46 -2.53 5.26
CA TRP A 35 5.86 -2.56 4.84
C TRP A 35 6.73 -2.92 6.04
N PHE A 36 7.95 -3.39 5.77
CA PHE A 36 8.91 -3.68 6.82
C PHE A 36 9.77 -2.46 7.04
N ASP A 37 9.78 -1.96 8.26
CA ASP A 37 10.59 -0.80 8.64
C ASP A 37 11.95 -1.29 9.11
N LEU A 38 12.99 -0.96 8.33
CA LEU A 38 14.34 -1.43 8.63
C LEU A 38 14.91 -0.78 9.90
N GLU A 39 14.50 0.43 10.22
CA GLU A 39 15.00 1.10 11.40
C GLU A 39 14.49 0.46 12.69
N SER A 40 13.19 0.23 12.76
CA SER A 40 12.57 -0.37 13.94
C SER A 40 12.56 -1.89 13.87
N LYS A 41 12.84 -2.46 12.69
CA LYS A 41 12.77 -3.90 12.42
C LYS A 41 11.39 -4.48 12.73
N GLU A 42 10.36 -3.71 12.37
CA GLU A 42 8.97 -4.08 12.61
C GLU A 42 8.16 -3.92 11.34
N VAL A 43 7.09 -4.70 11.24
CA VAL A 43 6.10 -4.51 10.20
C VAL A 43 5.20 -3.34 10.61
N ARG A 44 5.09 -2.35 9.74
CA ARG A 44 4.21 -1.22 9.97
C ARG A 44 3.09 -1.24 8.95
N SER A 45 2.00 -0.55 9.27
CA SER A 45 0.87 -0.47 8.38
C SER A 45 0.30 0.95 8.39
N ASN A 46 -0.40 1.27 7.31
CA ASN A 46 -1.06 2.56 7.21
C ASN A 46 -2.21 2.44 6.22
N THR A 47 -3.12 3.41 6.25
CA THR A 47 -4.20 3.48 5.28
C THR A 47 -3.90 4.61 4.30
N VAL A 48 -4.05 4.32 3.02
CA VAL A 48 -3.72 5.27 1.96
C VAL A 48 -4.84 5.23 0.92
N LYS A 49 -5.14 6.38 0.35
CA LYS A 49 -6.09 6.43 -0.75
C LYS A 49 -5.49 5.77 -1.98
N GLU A 50 -6.32 5.05 -2.71
CA GLU A 50 -5.89 4.29 -3.88
C GLU A 50 -5.18 5.16 -4.91
N ASP A 51 -5.63 6.41 -5.09
CA ASP A 51 -5.05 7.30 -6.09
C ASP A 51 -3.66 7.83 -5.69
N LYS A 52 -3.23 7.57 -4.45
CA LYS A 52 -1.88 7.94 -4.02
C LYS A 52 -0.88 6.82 -4.24
N LEU A 53 -1.31 5.72 -4.86
CA LEU A 53 -0.48 4.55 -5.07
C LEU A 53 -0.36 4.24 -6.55
N THR A 54 0.76 3.64 -6.92
CA THR A 54 0.97 3.11 -8.26
C THR A 54 1.61 1.73 -8.13
N LYS A 55 1.51 0.93 -9.18
CA LYS A 55 2.09 -0.41 -9.14
C LYS A 55 3.61 -0.31 -9.09
N ALA A 56 4.20 -1.11 -8.20
CA ALA A 56 5.65 -1.24 -8.13
C ALA A 56 6.04 -2.39 -9.04
N ALA A 57 6.54 -2.05 -10.19
CA ALA A 57 6.92 -3.05 -11.16
C ALA A 57 8.19 -3.80 -10.74
#